data_3c3165d0a23da16362812628144758a5
#
_entry.id   3c3165d0a23da16362812628144758a5
#
_cell.length_a   1.000
_cell.length_b   1.000
_cell.length_c   1.000
_cell.angle_alpha   90.00
_cell.angle_beta   90.00
_cell.angle_gamma   90.00
#
_symmetry.space_group_name_H-M   'P 1'
#
loop_
_entity.id
_entity.type
_entity.pdbx_description
1 polymer ?
#
loop_
_entity_poly.entity_id
_entity_poly.type
_entity_poly.pdbx_seq_one_letter_code
_entity_poly.pdbx_strand_id
1 'polypeptide(L)'
;MKNIIYILAGLFILIAEIAVTNKFPIFGATPDLLLVYIVILSRNTDAKSNIIVAAALGFIKDILIGLRFGANIIIFCVVAVVIRFTKDKIFEYRYLYPSVMIALGTIIQVSVQAGVSQIFFSSVSFSAFMILLAKKVILNCIFGLLIYEPACSAFEKI
;
A
#
# COMPACT_ATOMS: atom_id res chain seq x y z
N MET A 1 -16.02 -8.68 13.98
CA MET A 1 -16.48 -7.28 13.91
C MET A 1 -15.33 -6.33 13.55
N LYS A 2 -14.13 -6.41 14.16
CA LYS A 2 -13.01 -5.50 13.90
C LYS A 2 -12.56 -5.44 12.42
N ASN A 3 -12.47 -6.58 11.72
CA ASN A 3 -12.07 -6.60 10.30
C ASN A 3 -13.01 -5.79 9.39
N ILE A 4 -14.31 -5.76 9.69
CA ILE A 4 -15.29 -4.98 8.91
C ILE A 4 -15.00 -3.47 9.07
N ILE A 5 -14.68 -3.02 10.29
CA ILE A 5 -14.34 -1.61 10.56
C ILE A 5 -13.06 -1.24 9.78
N TYR A 6 -12.05 -2.10 9.76
CA TYR A 6 -10.81 -1.88 9.02
C TYR A 6 -11.04 -1.85 7.51
N ILE A 7 -11.92 -2.72 6.97
CA ILE A 7 -12.28 -2.69 5.55
C ILE A 7 -13.03 -1.39 5.21
N LEU A 8 -13.97 -0.95 6.03
CA LEU A 8 -14.70 0.31 5.81
C LEU A 8 -13.78 1.53 5.86
N ALA A 9 -12.84 1.58 6.82
CA ALA A 9 -11.83 2.63 6.88
C ALA A 9 -10.93 2.63 5.63
N GLY A 10 -10.47 1.45 5.21
CA GLY A 10 -9.68 1.29 3.99
C GLY A 10 -10.45 1.69 2.72
N LEU A 11 -11.74 1.42 2.67
CA LEU A 11 -12.60 1.82 1.57
C LEU A 11 -12.75 3.35 1.49
N PHE A 12 -12.88 4.01 2.63
CA PHE A 12 -12.89 5.48 2.68
C PHE A 12 -11.57 6.07 2.17
N ILE A 13 -10.43 5.50 2.58
CA ILE A 13 -9.10 5.90 2.10
C ILE A 13 -8.98 5.66 0.59
N LEU A 14 -9.48 4.54 0.06
CA LEU A 14 -9.46 4.24 -1.36
C LEU A 14 -10.26 5.25 -2.18
N ILE A 15 -11.45 5.63 -1.70
CA ILE A 15 -12.26 6.67 -2.36
C ILE A 15 -11.52 8.01 -2.36
N ALA A 16 -10.91 8.39 -1.23
CA ALA A 16 -10.11 9.60 -1.12
C ALA A 16 -8.88 9.54 -2.05
N GLU A 17 -8.19 8.39 -2.13
CA GLU A 17 -7.08 8.16 -3.06
C GLU A 17 -7.53 8.42 -4.50
N ILE A 18 -8.60 7.78 -4.96
CA ILE A 18 -9.09 7.93 -6.33
C ILE A 18 -9.49 9.39 -6.63
N ALA A 19 -10.12 10.07 -5.68
CA ALA A 19 -10.52 11.46 -5.84
C ALA A 19 -9.35 12.43 -5.96
N VAL A 20 -8.27 12.19 -5.21
CA VAL A 20 -7.07 13.04 -5.18
C VAL A 20 -6.12 12.72 -6.33
N THR A 21 -5.83 11.42 -6.56
CA THR A 21 -4.82 10.99 -7.52
C THR A 21 -5.21 11.30 -8.97
N ASN A 22 -6.50 11.27 -9.29
CA ASN A 22 -7.00 11.60 -10.62
C ASN A 22 -6.87 13.09 -10.95
N LYS A 23 -6.78 13.96 -9.94
CA LYS A 23 -6.73 15.43 -10.14
C LYS A 23 -5.34 16.01 -9.98
N PHE A 24 -4.49 15.44 -9.16
CA PHE A 24 -3.20 16.03 -8.77
C PHE A 24 -2.06 14.97 -8.75
N PRO A 25 -1.52 14.57 -9.92
CA PRO A 25 -0.30 13.77 -9.92
C PRO A 25 0.89 14.63 -9.44
N ILE A 26 1.49 14.23 -8.33
CA ILE A 26 2.65 14.93 -7.75
C ILE A 26 3.89 14.46 -8.53
N PHE A 27 4.52 15.38 -9.28
CA PHE A 27 5.69 15.08 -10.13
C PHE A 27 5.47 13.92 -11.13
N GLY A 28 4.23 13.69 -11.57
CA GLY A 28 3.88 12.60 -12.49
C GLY A 28 3.83 11.21 -11.85
N ALA A 29 3.77 11.16 -10.51
CA ALA A 29 3.51 9.93 -9.76
C ALA A 29 2.38 10.18 -8.75
N THR A 30 1.66 9.13 -8.38
CA THR A 30 0.59 9.18 -7.40
C THR A 30 0.95 8.31 -6.19
N PRO A 31 0.77 8.82 -4.96
CA PRO A 31 0.95 8.00 -3.77
C PRO A 31 -0.12 6.89 -3.71
N ASP A 32 0.24 5.74 -3.16
CA ASP A 32 -0.71 4.66 -2.89
C ASP A 32 -1.07 4.67 -1.39
N LEU A 33 -2.10 5.45 -1.06
CA LEU A 33 -2.54 5.61 0.33
C LEU A 33 -3.08 4.30 0.92
N LEU A 34 -3.63 3.43 0.08
CA LEU A 34 -4.14 2.14 0.52
C LEU A 34 -3.02 1.18 0.93
N LEU A 35 -1.91 1.18 0.19
CA LEU A 35 -0.70 0.44 0.59
C LEU A 35 -0.16 0.95 1.92
N VAL A 36 -0.05 2.26 2.07
CA VAL A 36 0.37 2.91 3.32
C VAL A 36 -0.54 2.49 4.48
N TYR A 37 -1.85 2.49 4.26
CA TYR A 37 -2.84 2.05 5.24
C TYR A 37 -2.64 0.60 5.70
N ILE A 38 -2.41 -0.34 4.77
CA ILE A 38 -2.17 -1.76 5.09
C ILE A 38 -0.92 -1.93 5.94
N VAL A 39 0.15 -1.16 5.66
CA VAL A 39 1.37 -1.16 6.46
C VAL A 39 1.10 -0.65 7.88
N ILE A 40 0.39 0.46 8.02
CA ILE A 40 0.06 1.04 9.33
C ILE A 40 -0.85 0.10 10.14
N LEU A 41 -1.86 -0.48 9.48
CA LEU A 41 -2.79 -1.42 10.10
C LEU A 41 -2.07 -2.65 10.66
N SER A 42 -1.00 -3.10 10.02
CA SER A 42 -0.22 -4.27 10.44
C SER A 42 0.39 -4.13 11.83
N ARG A 43 0.59 -2.90 12.31
CA ARG A 43 1.09 -2.64 13.66
C ARG A 43 0.07 -3.02 14.72
N ASN A 44 -1.19 -2.68 14.48
CA ASN A 44 -2.28 -2.77 15.47
C ASN A 44 -3.15 -4.03 15.29
N THR A 45 -2.85 -4.85 14.29
CA THR A 45 -3.60 -6.08 14.00
C THR A 45 -2.71 -7.31 14.00
N ASP A 46 -3.33 -8.46 14.21
CA ASP A 46 -2.71 -9.74 13.98
C ASP A 46 -2.51 -10.00 12.47
N ALA A 47 -1.51 -10.81 12.15
CA ALA A 47 -1.14 -11.09 10.76
C ALA A 47 -2.30 -11.66 9.93
N LYS A 48 -3.16 -12.49 10.54
CA LYS A 48 -4.31 -13.10 9.86
C LYS A 48 -5.35 -12.05 9.47
N SER A 49 -5.70 -11.15 10.39
CA SER A 49 -6.63 -10.05 10.11
C SER A 49 -6.07 -9.10 9.07
N ASN A 50 -4.76 -8.76 9.14
CA ASN A 50 -4.14 -7.88 8.16
C ASN A 50 -4.17 -8.47 6.74
N ILE A 51 -3.89 -9.77 6.57
CA ILE A 51 -3.96 -10.44 5.26
C ILE A 51 -5.40 -10.45 4.72
N ILE A 52 -6.40 -10.73 5.57
CA ILE A 52 -7.83 -10.72 5.17
C ILE A 52 -8.25 -9.33 4.69
N VAL A 53 -7.89 -8.29 5.45
CA VAL A 53 -8.20 -6.90 5.08
C VAL A 53 -7.47 -6.50 3.80
N ALA A 54 -6.20 -6.85 3.66
CA ALA A 54 -5.40 -6.59 2.46
C ALA A 54 -5.99 -7.24 1.21
N ALA A 55 -6.42 -8.50 1.31
CA ALA A 55 -7.08 -9.21 0.21
C ALA A 55 -8.40 -8.56 -0.19
N ALA A 56 -9.26 -8.22 0.79
CA ALA A 56 -10.54 -7.58 0.54
C ALA A 56 -10.37 -6.20 -0.11
N LEU A 57 -9.46 -5.37 0.40
CA LEU A 57 -9.21 -4.05 -0.15
C LEU A 57 -8.53 -4.10 -1.53
N GLY A 58 -7.64 -5.06 -1.76
CA GLY A 58 -7.04 -5.32 -3.06
C GLY A 58 -8.11 -5.70 -4.09
N PHE A 59 -9.05 -6.57 -3.73
CA PHE A 59 -10.17 -6.96 -4.57
C PHE A 59 -11.06 -5.76 -4.93
N ILE A 60 -11.42 -4.94 -3.95
CA ILE A 60 -12.22 -3.73 -4.17
C ILE A 60 -11.48 -2.74 -5.09
N LYS A 61 -10.17 -2.54 -4.87
CA LYS A 61 -9.34 -1.67 -5.71
C LYS A 61 -9.28 -2.17 -7.15
N ASP A 62 -9.16 -3.48 -7.36
CA ASP A 62 -9.16 -4.09 -8.69
C ASP A 62 -10.49 -3.87 -9.43
N ILE A 63 -11.62 -3.96 -8.74
CA ILE A 63 -12.94 -3.68 -9.33
C ILE A 63 -13.09 -2.21 -9.70
N LEU A 64 -12.66 -1.29 -8.83
CA LEU A 64 -12.87 0.14 -9.04
C LEU A 64 -11.93 0.76 -10.08
N ILE A 65 -10.69 0.26 -10.18
CA ILE A 65 -9.70 0.78 -11.12
C ILE A 65 -9.71 0.03 -12.46
N GLY A 66 -10.15 -1.24 -12.47
CA GLY A 66 -10.55 -1.98 -13.67
C GLY A 66 -9.49 -2.34 -14.70
N LEU A 67 -8.25 -1.84 -14.56
CA LEU A 67 -7.22 -2.01 -15.60
C LEU A 67 -6.48 -3.35 -15.53
N ARG A 68 -6.43 -4.03 -14.37
CA ARG A 68 -5.61 -5.24 -14.16
C ARG A 68 -6.21 -6.07 -13.04
N PHE A 69 -7.28 -6.80 -13.35
CA PHE A 69 -8.00 -7.60 -12.35
C PHE A 69 -7.09 -8.63 -11.67
N GLY A 70 -7.04 -8.60 -10.34
CA GLY A 70 -6.24 -9.51 -9.51
C GLY A 70 -4.84 -9.00 -9.14
N ALA A 71 -4.30 -7.97 -9.80
CA ALA A 71 -2.95 -7.48 -9.52
C ALA A 71 -2.82 -6.88 -8.10
N ASN A 72 -3.77 -6.03 -7.69
CA ASN A 72 -3.73 -5.41 -6.37
C ASN A 72 -4.02 -6.41 -5.25
N ILE A 73 -4.84 -7.42 -5.47
CA ILE A 73 -5.05 -8.52 -4.52
C ILE A 73 -3.71 -9.19 -4.22
N ILE A 74 -2.99 -9.61 -5.27
CA ILE A 74 -1.70 -10.30 -5.13
C ILE A 74 -0.69 -9.40 -4.43
N ILE A 75 -0.55 -8.13 -4.87
CA ILE A 75 0.37 -7.17 -4.30
C ILE A 75 0.11 -6.99 -2.80
N PHE A 76 -1.12 -6.70 -2.40
CA PHE A 76 -1.44 -6.42 -1.01
C PHE A 76 -1.32 -7.66 -0.12
N CYS A 77 -1.67 -8.85 -0.62
CA CYS A 77 -1.43 -10.09 0.10
C CYS A 77 0.06 -10.35 0.29
N VAL A 78 0.88 -10.18 -0.75
CA VAL A 78 2.35 -10.36 -0.65
C VAL A 78 2.93 -9.36 0.33
N VAL A 79 2.54 -8.09 0.26
CA VAL A 79 2.98 -7.05 1.20
C VAL A 79 2.60 -7.42 2.63
N ALA A 80 1.35 -7.83 2.89
CA ALA A 80 0.90 -8.23 4.22
C ALA A 80 1.67 -9.45 4.76
N VAL A 81 2.01 -10.40 3.90
CA VAL A 81 2.84 -11.58 4.26
C VAL A 81 4.28 -11.16 4.56
N VAL A 82 4.89 -10.31 3.74
CA VAL A 82 6.26 -9.80 3.98
C VAL A 82 6.32 -9.05 5.31
N ILE A 83 5.34 -8.21 5.59
CA ILE A 83 5.24 -7.49 6.87
C ILE A 83 5.20 -8.48 8.04
N ARG A 84 4.44 -9.57 7.94
CA ARG A 84 4.37 -10.59 8.98
C ARG A 84 5.75 -11.14 9.36
N PHE A 85 6.58 -11.47 8.38
CA PHE A 85 7.91 -12.05 8.60
C PHE A 85 8.94 -11.03 9.09
N THR A 86 8.72 -9.75 8.84
CA THR A 86 9.69 -8.69 9.13
C THR A 86 9.31 -7.89 10.39
N LYS A 87 8.03 -7.92 10.77
CA LYS A 87 7.49 -7.17 11.91
C LYS A 87 8.32 -7.35 13.18
N ASP A 88 8.59 -8.60 13.57
CA ASP A 88 9.25 -8.91 14.84
C ASP A 88 10.71 -8.43 14.91
N LYS A 89 11.35 -8.18 13.76
CA LYS A 89 12.76 -7.76 13.68
C LYS A 89 12.96 -6.24 13.77
N ILE A 90 11.97 -5.45 13.36
CA ILE A 90 12.12 -3.98 13.16
C ILE A 90 11.10 -3.21 14.01
N PHE A 91 10.18 -3.88 14.68
CA PHE A 91 9.05 -3.31 15.39
C PHE A 91 9.45 -2.32 16.52
N GLU A 92 10.65 -2.49 17.10
CA GLU A 92 11.15 -1.61 18.18
C GLU A 92 11.39 -0.17 17.73
N TYR A 93 11.59 0.07 16.45
CA TYR A 93 11.91 1.40 15.90
C TYR A 93 10.66 2.11 15.40
N ARG A 94 10.17 3.10 16.16
CA ARG A 94 8.91 3.82 15.94
C ARG A 94 8.73 4.35 14.52
N TYR A 95 9.73 4.98 13.95
CA TYR A 95 9.67 5.60 12.61
C TYR A 95 10.34 4.76 11.51
N LEU A 96 11.34 3.96 11.86
CA LEU A 96 12.01 3.07 10.91
C LEU A 96 11.09 1.97 10.42
N TYR A 97 10.27 1.41 11.31
CA TYR A 97 9.34 0.36 10.95
C TYR A 97 8.41 0.76 9.80
N PRO A 98 7.59 1.84 9.89
CA PRO A 98 6.72 2.21 8.79
C PRO A 98 7.48 2.59 7.54
N SER A 99 8.60 3.32 7.65
CA SER A 99 9.38 3.75 6.48
C SER A 99 9.92 2.58 5.68
N VAL A 100 10.54 1.59 6.34
CA VAL A 100 11.09 0.40 5.69
C VAL A 100 9.98 -0.46 5.09
N MET A 101 8.87 -0.65 5.81
CA MET A 101 7.75 -1.46 5.32
C MET A 101 7.04 -0.82 4.14
N ILE A 102 6.84 0.50 4.15
CA ILE A 102 6.25 1.24 3.03
C ILE A 102 7.18 1.20 1.82
N ALA A 103 8.48 1.39 2.01
CA ALA A 103 9.46 1.30 0.93
C ALA A 103 9.47 -0.09 0.29
N LEU A 104 9.56 -1.16 1.09
CA LEU A 104 9.51 -2.54 0.61
C LEU A 104 8.19 -2.85 -0.11
N GLY A 105 7.06 -2.47 0.49
CA GLY A 105 5.75 -2.65 -0.13
C GLY A 105 5.62 -1.92 -1.47
N THR A 106 6.14 -0.70 -1.56
CA THR A 106 6.14 0.07 -2.81
C THR A 106 7.05 -0.56 -3.87
N ILE A 107 8.21 -1.08 -3.49
CA ILE A 107 9.11 -1.80 -4.41
C ILE A 107 8.41 -3.03 -4.99
N ILE A 108 7.78 -3.83 -4.13
CA ILE A 108 7.00 -5.01 -4.55
C ILE A 108 5.88 -4.58 -5.51
N GLN A 109 5.11 -3.57 -5.15
CA GLN A 109 4.00 -3.06 -5.95
C GLN A 109 4.44 -2.62 -7.33
N VAL A 110 5.45 -1.75 -7.42
CA VAL A 110 5.93 -1.22 -8.71
C VAL A 110 6.53 -2.32 -9.57
N SER A 111 7.27 -3.28 -8.95
CA SER A 111 7.86 -4.41 -9.67
C SER A 111 6.78 -5.33 -10.26
N VAL A 112 5.76 -5.69 -9.49
CA VAL A 112 4.63 -6.51 -9.98
C VAL A 112 3.86 -5.77 -11.07
N GLN A 113 3.57 -4.48 -10.88
CA GLN A 113 2.87 -3.67 -11.88
C GLN A 113 3.67 -3.54 -13.17
N ALA A 114 4.99 -3.37 -13.10
CA ALA A 114 5.86 -3.33 -14.26
C ALA A 114 5.90 -4.68 -14.99
N GLY A 115 6.02 -5.79 -14.26
CA GLY A 115 5.98 -7.13 -14.82
C GLY A 115 4.67 -7.42 -15.57
N VAL A 116 3.54 -7.10 -14.94
CA VAL A 116 2.21 -7.23 -15.59
C VAL A 116 2.11 -6.32 -16.83
N SER A 117 2.66 -5.10 -16.77
CA SER A 117 2.64 -4.19 -17.92
C SER A 117 3.46 -4.70 -19.08
N GLN A 118 4.61 -5.33 -18.84
CA GLN A 118 5.43 -5.92 -19.89
C GLN A 118 4.74 -7.10 -20.60
N ILE A 119 3.98 -7.89 -19.84
CA ILE A 119 3.27 -9.05 -20.40
C ILE A 119 2.12 -8.60 -21.32
N PHE A 120 1.40 -7.54 -20.95
CA PHE A 120 0.13 -7.19 -21.61
C PHE A 120 0.21 -5.98 -22.55
N PHE A 121 1.14 -5.05 -22.39
CA PHE A 121 1.02 -3.74 -23.05
C PHE A 121 2.24 -3.24 -23.83
N SER A 122 3.44 -3.44 -23.41
CA SER A 122 4.69 -3.08 -24.09
C SER A 122 5.88 -2.96 -23.13
N SER A 123 7.09 -2.93 -23.68
CA SER A 123 8.33 -2.80 -22.91
C SER A 123 8.42 -1.44 -22.21
N VAL A 124 8.38 -1.47 -20.89
CA VAL A 124 8.73 -0.29 -20.07
C VAL A 124 10.24 -0.14 -20.08
N SER A 125 10.75 1.03 -20.47
CA SER A 125 12.18 1.32 -20.39
C SER A 125 12.67 1.20 -18.94
N PHE A 126 13.83 0.58 -18.75
CA PHE A 126 14.42 0.42 -17.42
C PHE A 126 14.64 1.75 -16.70
N SER A 127 15.04 2.80 -17.41
CA SER A 127 15.20 4.14 -16.86
C SER A 127 13.86 4.72 -16.36
N ALA A 128 12.79 4.58 -17.13
CA ALA A 128 11.45 5.03 -16.72
C ALA A 128 10.95 4.27 -15.49
N PHE A 129 11.21 2.96 -15.42
CA PHE A 129 10.90 2.14 -14.25
C PHE A 129 11.61 2.63 -12.99
N MET A 130 12.93 2.89 -13.05
CA MET A 130 13.71 3.35 -11.90
C MET A 130 13.26 4.74 -11.41
N ILE A 131 12.96 5.65 -12.33
CA ILE A 131 12.46 6.99 -12.00
C ILE A 131 11.09 6.91 -11.32
N LEU A 132 10.19 6.09 -11.85
CA LEU A 132 8.86 5.90 -11.26
C LEU A 132 8.94 5.25 -9.87
N LEU A 133 9.81 4.25 -9.71
CA LEU A 133 10.04 3.58 -8.44
C LEU A 133 10.53 4.58 -7.38
N ALA A 134 11.57 5.36 -7.69
CA ALA A 134 12.10 6.35 -6.76
C ALA A 134 11.04 7.38 -6.34
N LYS A 135 10.29 7.93 -7.30
CA LYS A 135 9.21 8.88 -7.04
C LYS A 135 8.13 8.28 -6.14
N LYS A 136 7.65 7.07 -6.43
CA LYS A 136 6.62 6.42 -5.62
C LYS A 136 7.10 6.07 -4.21
N VAL A 137 8.33 5.58 -4.06
CA VAL A 137 8.89 5.28 -2.73
C VAL A 137 8.96 6.55 -1.89
N ILE A 138 9.49 7.64 -2.44
CA ILE A 138 9.59 8.92 -1.72
C ILE A 138 8.19 9.42 -1.32
N LEU A 139 7.24 9.46 -2.26
CA LEU A 139 5.88 9.92 -1.99
C LEU A 139 5.18 9.07 -0.93
N ASN A 140 5.21 7.74 -1.06
CA ASN A 140 4.56 6.85 -0.12
C ASN A 140 5.20 6.93 1.27
N CYS A 141 6.52 7.10 1.38
CA CYS A 141 7.19 7.29 2.66
C CYS A 141 6.82 8.64 3.31
N ILE A 142 6.76 9.73 2.54
CA ILE A 142 6.35 11.04 3.07
C ILE A 142 4.92 10.98 3.60
N PHE A 143 3.97 10.52 2.78
CA PHE A 143 2.58 10.39 3.20
C PHE A 143 2.42 9.39 4.34
N GLY A 144 3.17 8.29 4.30
CA GLY A 144 3.16 7.29 5.34
C GLY A 144 3.60 7.83 6.69
N LEU A 145 4.70 8.58 6.75
CA LEU A 145 5.16 9.18 7.98
C LEU A 145 4.21 10.25 8.52
N LEU A 146 3.62 11.07 7.64
CA LEU A 146 2.66 12.09 8.03
C LEU A 146 1.37 11.50 8.64
N ILE A 147 0.91 10.37 8.11
CA ILE A 147 -0.34 9.73 8.54
C ILE A 147 -0.12 8.73 9.68
N TYR A 148 1.11 8.27 9.89
CA TYR A 148 1.41 7.18 10.81
C TYR A 148 0.99 7.45 12.25
N GLU A 149 1.37 8.59 12.81
CA GLU A 149 1.06 8.96 14.20
C GLU A 149 -0.45 9.09 14.45
N PRO A 150 -1.19 9.90 13.66
CA PRO A 150 -2.63 10.04 13.86
C PRO A 150 -3.38 8.73 13.64
N ALA A 151 -2.93 7.90 12.69
CA ALA A 151 -3.56 6.62 12.42
C ALA A 151 -3.33 5.61 13.55
N CYS A 152 -2.10 5.50 14.09
CA CYS A 152 -1.82 4.61 15.22
C CYS A 152 -2.67 4.97 16.44
N SER A 153 -2.77 6.26 16.79
CA SER A 153 -3.59 6.71 17.93
C SER A 153 -5.09 6.47 17.71
N ALA A 154 -5.56 6.48 16.47
CA ALA A 154 -6.95 6.16 16.15
C ALA A 154 -7.24 4.65 16.28
N PHE A 155 -6.30 3.79 15.88
CA PHE A 155 -6.45 2.34 15.97
C PHE A 155 -6.34 1.80 17.40
N GLU A 156 -5.60 2.46 18.29
CA GLU A 156 -5.53 2.08 19.71
C GLU A 156 -6.87 2.25 20.46
N LYS A 157 -7.80 3.04 19.88
CA LYS A 157 -9.13 3.30 20.46
C LYS A 157 -10.21 2.32 19.98
N ILE A 158 -9.92 1.46 19.02
CA ILE A 158 -10.83 0.47 18.42
C ILE A 158 -10.50 -0.95 18.93
#